data_b01bf74c63ce5cb836119ebb84969194
#
_entry.id   b01bf74c63ce5cb836119ebb84969194
#
_cell.length_a   1.000
_cell.length_b   1.000
_cell.length_c   1.000
_cell.angle_alpha   90.00
_cell.angle_beta   90.00
_cell.angle_gamma   90.00
#
_symmetry.space_group_name_H-M   'P 1'
#
loop_
_entity.id
_entity.type
_entity.pdbx_description
1 polymer ?
#
loop_
_entity_poly.entity_id
_entity_poly.type
_entity_poly.pdbx_seq_one_letter_code
_entity_poly.pdbx_strand_id
1 'polypeptide(L)'
;MTTETLTPPNAASLRRTRATRATTLQAPWHRALALLILLAAALALLAGPALAQDVVEAEIVTTEAVAEEAPAEAAPVEEAAAEEEAPTLDTGDTAWMIVATVLVLFMTLPGLALFYAGMVRQKNALSVLMQCFAITALISVLWMVYGYSLAFDTAGMEAGVLNLNSIVGGLNLAMLSHIEIDSLIFTVPESVFATFQGTFAIITTALIVGAFAERMKFSALMVFSALWFTIVYAPMTHMVWSGDGALLWDWGVLDFAGGTVVHINAGIAGLVAALVLGKRHGYPGTPMPPHNLTLTVIGASMLWVGWFGFNAGSAVAANGTAGMAMLVTQIATAAAALGWMLIEWIRHGKPSVLGIVSGAVAGLVAITPASGTAGPGGALVIGFASGILCFFAATKLKRALGYDDSLDVFGVHAVGGIVGAILTGVFAFPALGGFGDPAGGTIAGQVWIQAKSVLFTIVFTGVLTFVILKIIDAVIGLRVTPEQESEGLDLALHDERDYNS
;
A
#
# COMPACT_ATOMS: atom_id res chain seq x y z
N MET A 1 11.81 -46.34 -68.05
CA MET A 1 10.47 -46.91 -68.42
C MET A 1 9.93 -47.61 -67.16
N THR A 2 9.00 -47.01 -66.54
CA THR A 2 7.75 -47.49 -65.99
C THR A 2 7.24 -46.44 -65.01
N THR A 3 6.21 -45.76 -65.42
CA THR A 3 5.41 -44.75 -64.67
C THR A 3 4.46 -45.48 -63.76
N GLU A 4 4.56 -45.25 -62.43
CA GLU A 4 3.51 -45.62 -61.45
C GLU A 4 2.68 -44.38 -61.11
N THR A 5 1.44 -44.41 -61.46
CA THR A 5 0.40 -43.46 -61.17
C THR A 5 -0.11 -43.66 -59.72
N LEU A 6 0.09 -42.69 -58.84
CA LEU A 6 -0.51 -42.66 -57.52
C LEU A 6 -1.92 -42.03 -57.61
N THR A 7 -2.92 -42.81 -57.30
CA THR A 7 -4.30 -42.41 -57.08
C THR A 7 -4.46 -41.74 -55.70
N PRO A 8 -5.26 -40.67 -55.55
CA PRO A 8 -5.49 -40.03 -54.27
C PRO A 8 -6.48 -40.83 -53.37
N PRO A 9 -6.32 -40.86 -52.04
CA PRO A 9 -7.22 -41.54 -51.16
C PRO A 9 -8.53 -40.76 -50.93
N ASN A 10 -9.56 -41.53 -50.83
CA ASN A 10 -10.98 -41.30 -50.73
C ASN A 10 -11.39 -40.36 -49.56
N ALA A 11 -12.23 -39.36 -49.86
CA ALA A 11 -12.71 -38.28 -48.96
C ALA A 11 -13.84 -38.70 -47.97
N ALA A 12 -13.91 -40.00 -47.56
CA ALA A 12 -15.04 -40.49 -46.79
C ALA A 12 -14.80 -40.88 -45.34
N SER A 13 -13.59 -40.64 -44.77
CA SER A 13 -13.26 -41.06 -43.37
C SER A 13 -12.99 -39.94 -42.34
N LEU A 14 -13.27 -38.69 -42.65
CA LEU A 14 -13.01 -37.53 -41.75
C LEU A 14 -14.28 -36.89 -41.15
N ARG A 15 -15.36 -37.68 -40.99
CA ARG A 15 -16.53 -37.21 -40.23
C ARG A 15 -16.82 -38.13 -39.06
N ARG A 16 -16.03 -38.14 -38.03
CA ARG A 16 -16.40 -38.52 -36.63
C ARG A 16 -15.29 -38.08 -35.68
N THR A 17 -15.72 -37.31 -34.68
CA THR A 17 -15.10 -36.88 -33.44
C THR A 17 -14.73 -35.41 -33.37
N ARG A 18 -15.73 -34.53 -33.40
CA ARG A 18 -15.73 -33.26 -32.69
C ARG A 18 -16.87 -33.30 -31.65
N ALA A 19 -16.71 -34.07 -30.62
CA ALA A 19 -17.41 -33.85 -29.36
C ALA A 19 -16.60 -32.81 -28.58
N THR A 20 -16.95 -31.56 -28.73
CA THR A 20 -16.45 -30.47 -27.89
C THR A 20 -16.90 -30.73 -26.45
N ARG A 21 -15.98 -31.26 -25.63
CA ARG A 21 -16.06 -31.06 -24.18
C ARG A 21 -15.81 -29.59 -23.93
N ALA A 22 -16.90 -28.82 -23.81
CA ALA A 22 -16.89 -27.55 -23.12
C ALA A 22 -16.64 -27.82 -21.63
N THR A 23 -15.37 -28.00 -21.27
CA THR A 23 -14.96 -27.82 -19.86
C THR A 23 -15.06 -26.33 -19.61
N THR A 24 -16.17 -25.92 -19.00
CA THR A 24 -16.29 -24.62 -18.33
C THR A 24 -15.18 -24.60 -17.27
N LEU A 25 -14.03 -24.04 -17.65
CA LEU A 25 -13.02 -23.55 -16.72
C LEU A 25 -13.70 -22.43 -15.94
N GLN A 26 -14.29 -22.76 -14.79
CA GLN A 26 -14.70 -21.75 -13.82
C GLN A 26 -13.46 -20.93 -13.50
N ALA A 27 -13.44 -19.69 -13.97
CA ALA A 27 -12.33 -18.80 -13.80
C ALA A 27 -12.08 -18.62 -12.29
N PRO A 28 -10.83 -18.64 -11.81
CA PRO A 28 -10.47 -18.59 -10.38
C PRO A 28 -11.00 -17.35 -9.65
N TRP A 29 -11.40 -16.30 -10.38
CA TRP A 29 -11.95 -15.08 -9.82
C TRP A 29 -13.32 -15.29 -9.12
N HIS A 30 -14.13 -16.27 -9.51
CA HIS A 30 -15.38 -16.57 -8.80
C HIS A 30 -15.12 -17.03 -7.37
N ARG A 31 -14.03 -17.75 -7.12
CA ARG A 31 -13.65 -18.21 -5.77
C ARG A 31 -13.07 -17.07 -4.94
N ALA A 32 -12.28 -16.18 -5.54
CA ALA A 32 -11.74 -15.01 -4.86
C ALA A 32 -12.84 -13.96 -4.59
N LEU A 33 -13.78 -13.75 -5.52
CA LEU A 33 -14.94 -12.90 -5.32
C LEU A 33 -15.88 -13.47 -4.25
N ALA A 34 -16.09 -14.79 -4.24
CA ALA A 34 -16.87 -15.47 -3.19
C ALA A 34 -16.21 -15.33 -1.81
N LEU A 35 -14.88 -15.40 -1.73
CA LEU A 35 -14.13 -15.14 -0.49
C LEU A 35 -14.24 -13.69 -0.04
N LEU A 36 -14.18 -12.72 -0.94
CA LEU A 36 -14.37 -11.30 -0.64
C LEU A 36 -15.81 -11.01 -0.20
N ILE A 37 -16.81 -11.63 -0.83
CA ILE A 37 -18.23 -11.53 -0.46
C ILE A 37 -18.48 -12.23 0.89
N LEU A 38 -17.90 -13.39 1.15
CA LEU A 38 -18.01 -14.08 2.44
C LEU A 38 -17.30 -13.30 3.55
N LEU A 39 -16.17 -12.66 3.25
CA LEU A 39 -15.46 -11.80 4.17
C LEU A 39 -16.30 -10.54 4.47
N ALA A 40 -16.91 -9.92 3.46
CA ALA A 40 -17.82 -8.78 3.60
C ALA A 40 -19.10 -9.17 4.37
N ALA A 41 -19.66 -10.36 4.15
CA ALA A 41 -20.81 -10.87 4.90
C ALA A 41 -20.45 -11.21 6.35
N ALA A 42 -19.27 -11.77 6.61
CA ALA A 42 -18.77 -12.00 7.96
C ALA A 42 -18.55 -10.68 8.71
N LEU A 43 -18.13 -9.62 8.01
CA LEU A 43 -18.02 -8.27 8.55
C LEU A 43 -19.36 -7.66 8.90
N ALA A 44 -20.36 -7.80 8.03
CA ALA A 44 -21.72 -7.33 8.31
C ALA A 44 -22.33 -8.06 9.50
N LEU A 45 -22.00 -9.33 9.72
CA LEU A 45 -22.43 -10.12 10.89
C LEU A 45 -21.65 -9.75 12.16
N LEU A 46 -20.40 -9.30 12.07
CA LEU A 46 -19.62 -8.80 13.21
C LEU A 46 -19.95 -7.34 13.55
N ALA A 47 -20.55 -6.59 12.64
CA ALA A 47 -21.04 -5.22 12.83
C ALA A 47 -22.48 -5.16 13.40
N GLY A 48 -23.15 -6.28 13.61
CA GLY A 48 -24.41 -6.32 14.36
C GLY A 48 -24.17 -6.39 15.87
N PRO A 49 -25.03 -5.96 16.70
CA PRO A 49 -25.59 -4.69 17.09
C PRO A 49 -24.80 -3.98 18.19
N ALA A 50 -23.65 -3.41 17.91
CA ALA A 50 -22.90 -2.54 18.84
C ALA A 50 -23.39 -1.08 18.82
N LEU A 51 -24.45 -0.77 18.06
CA LEU A 51 -25.05 0.57 17.97
C LEU A 51 -26.29 0.74 18.86
N ALA A 52 -26.52 -0.13 19.82
CA ALA A 52 -27.64 -0.01 20.76
C ALA A 52 -27.28 -0.53 22.14
N GLN A 53 -26.47 0.22 22.87
CA GLN A 53 -26.20 0.18 24.32
C GLN A 53 -24.97 1.08 24.57
N ASP A 54 -24.92 2.16 25.35
CA ASP A 54 -25.63 2.44 26.59
C ASP A 54 -25.69 3.96 26.78
N VAL A 55 -26.89 4.51 26.88
CA VAL A 55 -27.11 5.67 27.70
C VAL A 55 -27.44 5.12 29.09
N VAL A 56 -26.40 4.96 29.91
CA VAL A 56 -26.61 4.74 31.34
C VAL A 56 -26.60 6.11 32.01
N GLU A 57 -27.78 6.55 32.44
CA GLU A 57 -27.95 7.66 33.38
C GLU A 57 -27.07 7.41 34.60
N ALA A 58 -26.14 8.30 34.84
CA ALA A 58 -25.43 8.36 36.10
C ALA A 58 -26.34 8.97 37.15
N GLU A 59 -26.87 8.15 38.03
CA GLU A 59 -27.59 8.56 39.24
C GLU A 59 -26.65 9.38 40.13
N ILE A 60 -27.07 10.63 40.40
CA ILE A 60 -26.39 11.53 41.33
C ILE A 60 -26.68 11.04 42.75
N VAL A 61 -25.69 10.43 43.38
CA VAL A 61 -25.75 10.17 44.82
C VAL A 61 -25.38 11.45 45.55
N THR A 62 -26.40 12.12 46.11
CA THR A 62 -26.23 13.20 47.07
C THR A 62 -25.85 12.62 48.42
N THR A 63 -24.64 12.87 48.90
CA THR A 63 -24.26 12.71 50.31
C THR A 63 -24.20 14.07 50.97
N GLU A 64 -24.93 14.16 52.07
CA GLU A 64 -25.10 15.33 52.91
C GLU A 64 -23.79 15.84 53.55
N ALA A 65 -23.77 17.14 53.75
CA ALA A 65 -22.70 17.96 54.28
C ALA A 65 -22.36 17.63 55.75
N VAL A 66 -21.08 17.59 56.05
CA VAL A 66 -20.53 17.94 57.37
C VAL A 66 -19.72 19.21 57.20
N ALA A 67 -20.17 20.26 57.87
CA ALA A 67 -19.53 21.56 57.92
C ALA A 67 -18.31 21.48 58.83
N GLU A 68 -17.13 21.89 58.39
CA GLU A 68 -16.02 22.34 59.23
C GLU A 68 -15.28 23.51 58.59
N GLU A 69 -14.92 24.42 59.43
CA GLU A 69 -14.51 25.80 59.26
C GLU A 69 -13.54 26.14 58.15
N ALA A 70 -13.75 27.30 57.56
CA ALA A 70 -12.87 27.96 56.61
C ALA A 70 -11.59 28.51 57.23
N PRO A 71 -10.49 28.56 56.46
CA PRO A 71 -9.64 29.73 56.45
C PRO A 71 -9.38 30.29 55.05
N ALA A 72 -9.55 31.60 54.97
CA ALA A 72 -8.90 32.56 54.09
C ALA A 72 -8.97 32.37 52.60
N GLU A 73 -9.73 33.24 52.01
CA GLU A 73 -9.82 33.74 50.65
C GLU A 73 -8.48 33.77 49.94
N ALA A 74 -8.21 32.78 49.09
CA ALA A 74 -7.23 32.91 48.00
C ALA A 74 -7.95 33.40 46.77
N ALA A 75 -7.46 34.50 46.19
CA ALA A 75 -7.96 35.07 44.97
C ALA A 75 -8.07 34.02 43.85
N PRO A 76 -9.02 34.08 42.94
CA PRO A 76 -9.11 33.18 41.80
C PRO A 76 -7.87 33.36 40.95
N VAL A 77 -7.07 32.29 40.87
CA VAL A 77 -6.08 32.17 39.80
C VAL A 77 -6.92 32.00 38.54
N GLU A 78 -7.01 33.06 37.78
CA GLU A 78 -7.45 33.02 36.39
C GLU A 78 -6.50 32.07 35.66
N GLU A 79 -6.94 30.88 35.39
CA GLU A 79 -6.26 29.91 34.57
C GLU A 79 -6.23 30.55 33.17
N ALA A 80 -5.16 31.30 32.91
CA ALA A 80 -4.90 31.84 31.59
C ALA A 80 -4.89 30.64 30.62
N ALA A 81 -5.91 30.52 29.80
CA ALA A 81 -5.86 29.67 28.64
C ALA A 81 -4.54 29.98 27.92
N ALA A 82 -3.63 29.01 27.88
CA ALA A 82 -2.40 29.15 27.15
C ALA A 82 -2.83 29.46 25.69
N GLU A 83 -2.57 30.67 25.22
CA GLU A 83 -2.68 30.99 23.81
C GLU A 83 -1.72 29.99 23.12
N GLU A 84 -2.25 29.10 22.31
CA GLU A 84 -1.44 28.25 21.44
C GLU A 84 -0.62 29.20 20.55
N GLU A 85 0.68 29.27 20.83
CA GLU A 85 1.60 30.07 20.00
C GLU A 85 1.50 29.55 18.55
N ALA A 86 1.28 30.45 17.60
CA ALA A 86 1.23 30.10 16.19
C ALA A 86 2.50 29.34 15.79
N PRO A 87 2.40 28.29 14.97
CA PRO A 87 3.55 27.48 14.58
C PRO A 87 4.63 28.37 13.95
N THR A 88 5.87 28.14 14.36
CA THR A 88 7.04 28.88 13.84
C THR A 88 7.91 27.96 12.99
N LEU A 89 8.47 28.51 11.92
CA LEU A 89 9.35 27.78 11.01
C LEU A 89 10.58 27.26 11.77
N ASP A 90 10.84 25.93 11.65
CA ASP A 90 12.10 25.31 12.07
C ASP A 90 12.94 24.95 10.85
N THR A 91 14.20 25.43 10.82
CA THR A 91 15.11 25.23 9.69
C THR A 91 15.66 23.80 9.62
N GLY A 92 15.83 23.14 10.78
CA GLY A 92 16.26 21.72 10.85
C GLY A 92 15.19 20.77 10.33
N ASP A 93 13.94 20.98 10.77
CA ASP A 93 12.77 20.24 10.29
C ASP A 93 12.58 20.44 8.78
N THR A 94 12.68 21.70 8.30
CA THR A 94 12.57 22.03 6.89
C THR A 94 13.65 21.34 6.06
N ALA A 95 14.91 21.40 6.49
CA ALA A 95 16.01 20.74 5.79
C ALA A 95 15.84 19.24 5.75
N TRP A 96 15.43 18.62 6.88
CA TRP A 96 15.13 17.21 6.93
C TRP A 96 14.00 16.83 5.96
N MET A 97 12.89 17.57 5.96
CA MET A 97 11.73 17.25 5.12
C MET A 97 12.02 17.43 3.63
N ILE A 98 12.84 18.39 3.23
CA ILE A 98 13.32 18.49 1.84
C ILE A 98 14.12 17.24 1.46
N VAL A 99 15.04 16.79 2.31
CA VAL A 99 15.82 15.57 2.06
C VAL A 99 14.93 14.32 2.04
N ALA A 100 14.01 14.20 2.99
CA ALA A 100 13.06 13.09 3.05
C ALA A 100 12.19 13.01 1.79
N THR A 101 11.70 14.16 1.30
CA THR A 101 10.93 14.25 0.04
C THR A 101 11.72 13.71 -1.16
N VAL A 102 12.99 14.14 -1.30
CA VAL A 102 13.88 13.64 -2.36
C VAL A 102 14.10 12.13 -2.23
N LEU A 103 14.33 11.63 -1.02
CA LEU A 103 14.52 10.20 -0.75
C LEU A 103 13.28 9.37 -1.12
N VAL A 104 12.06 9.85 -0.84
CA VAL A 104 10.84 9.12 -1.20
C VAL A 104 10.59 9.14 -2.71
N LEU A 105 10.82 10.28 -3.39
CA LEU A 105 10.76 10.30 -4.86
C LEU A 105 11.79 9.34 -5.47
N PHE A 106 13.00 9.32 -4.92
CA PHE A 106 14.07 8.40 -5.34
C PHE A 106 13.67 6.92 -5.20
N MET A 107 12.77 6.58 -4.26
CA MET A 107 12.24 5.23 -4.17
C MET A 107 11.43 4.83 -5.41
N THR A 108 10.67 5.75 -6.03
CA THR A 108 9.95 5.44 -7.26
C THR A 108 10.86 5.56 -8.46
N LEU A 109 11.61 6.67 -8.56
CA LEU A 109 12.56 6.98 -9.63
C LEU A 109 13.95 7.21 -9.02
N PRO A 110 14.90 6.28 -9.13
CA PRO A 110 14.87 5.06 -9.94
C PRO A 110 14.57 3.75 -9.17
N GLY A 111 14.38 3.77 -7.85
CA GLY A 111 14.39 2.57 -7.00
C GLY A 111 13.43 1.48 -7.47
N LEU A 112 12.12 1.73 -7.40
CA LEU A 112 11.06 0.78 -7.79
C LEU A 112 11.13 0.45 -9.28
N ALA A 113 11.41 1.46 -10.11
CA ALA A 113 11.53 1.29 -11.55
C ALA A 113 12.61 0.24 -11.90
N LEU A 114 13.80 0.33 -11.31
CA LEU A 114 14.87 -0.64 -11.51
C LEU A 114 14.61 -1.99 -10.84
N PHE A 115 14.02 -1.98 -9.64
CA PHE A 115 13.64 -3.20 -8.93
C PHE A 115 12.70 -4.05 -9.78
N TYR A 116 11.65 -3.45 -10.32
CA TYR A 116 10.66 -4.13 -11.15
C TYR A 116 11.21 -4.45 -12.55
N ALA A 117 11.90 -3.51 -13.19
CA ALA A 117 12.48 -3.74 -14.51
C ALA A 117 13.45 -4.93 -14.51
N GLY A 118 14.26 -5.10 -13.47
CA GLY A 118 15.16 -6.26 -13.35
C GLY A 118 14.42 -7.60 -13.18
N MET A 119 13.23 -7.60 -12.61
CA MET A 119 12.44 -8.81 -12.32
C MET A 119 11.56 -9.28 -13.48
N VAL A 120 11.14 -8.41 -14.39
CA VAL A 120 10.35 -8.80 -15.57
C VAL A 120 11.25 -9.47 -16.62
N ARG A 121 10.64 -10.06 -17.67
CA ARG A 121 11.41 -10.55 -18.83
C ARG A 121 11.99 -9.35 -19.59
N GLN A 122 13.20 -9.51 -20.15
CA GLN A 122 13.97 -8.47 -20.86
C GLN A 122 13.14 -7.58 -21.80
N LYS A 123 12.26 -8.17 -22.56
CA LYS A 123 11.40 -7.52 -23.55
C LYS A 123 10.27 -6.65 -22.98
N ASN A 124 10.23 -6.47 -21.66
CA ASN A 124 9.25 -5.66 -20.94
C ASN A 124 9.91 -4.71 -19.94
N ALA A 125 11.23 -4.59 -19.94
CA ALA A 125 11.97 -3.80 -18.95
C ALA A 125 11.71 -2.30 -19.14
N LEU A 126 11.81 -1.79 -20.37
CA LEU A 126 11.54 -0.39 -20.69
C LEU A 126 10.07 -0.03 -20.47
N SER A 127 9.14 -0.95 -20.78
CA SER A 127 7.72 -0.75 -20.51
C SER A 127 7.45 -0.50 -19.02
N VAL A 128 8.09 -1.22 -18.11
CA VAL A 128 7.97 -1.00 -16.67
C VAL A 128 8.60 0.33 -16.24
N LEU A 129 9.78 0.66 -16.75
CA LEU A 129 10.42 1.96 -16.51
C LEU A 129 9.50 3.10 -16.96
N MET A 130 8.96 3.02 -18.19
CA MET A 130 8.01 4.00 -18.73
C MET A 130 6.75 4.11 -17.88
N GLN A 131 6.21 3.01 -17.37
CA GLN A 131 5.04 3.00 -16.50
C GLN A 131 5.31 3.77 -15.19
N CYS A 132 6.46 3.54 -14.54
CA CYS A 132 6.84 4.27 -13.33
C CYS A 132 7.01 5.78 -13.58
N PHE A 133 7.67 6.17 -14.68
CA PHE A 133 7.83 7.58 -15.06
C PHE A 133 6.50 8.26 -15.39
N ALA A 134 5.65 7.60 -16.18
CA ALA A 134 4.35 8.14 -16.57
C ALA A 134 3.41 8.31 -15.37
N ILE A 135 3.40 7.34 -14.45
CA ILE A 135 2.64 7.46 -13.19
C ILE A 135 3.19 8.60 -12.35
N THR A 136 4.50 8.74 -12.23
CA THR A 136 5.11 9.86 -11.49
C THR A 136 4.65 11.20 -12.04
N ALA A 137 4.73 11.40 -13.35
CA ALA A 137 4.29 12.64 -13.99
C ALA A 137 2.78 12.88 -13.84
N LEU A 138 1.95 11.86 -14.11
CA LEU A 138 0.51 11.95 -14.01
C LEU A 138 0.05 12.29 -12.60
N ILE A 139 0.51 11.53 -11.60
CA ILE A 139 0.08 11.70 -10.21
C ILE A 139 0.58 13.03 -9.64
N SER A 140 1.78 13.49 -10.00
CA SER A 140 2.26 14.83 -9.60
C SER A 140 1.32 15.95 -10.07
N VAL A 141 0.84 15.88 -11.31
CA VAL A 141 -0.11 16.88 -11.84
C VAL A 141 -1.46 16.75 -11.15
N LEU A 142 -2.01 15.55 -11.01
CA LEU A 142 -3.30 15.33 -10.38
C LEU A 142 -3.27 15.70 -8.88
N TRP A 143 -2.12 15.47 -8.21
CA TRP A 143 -1.91 15.86 -6.82
C TRP A 143 -2.02 17.37 -6.64
N MET A 144 -1.35 18.14 -7.49
CA MET A 144 -1.44 19.60 -7.50
C MET A 144 -2.87 20.08 -7.82
N VAL A 145 -3.53 19.48 -8.83
CA VAL A 145 -4.82 19.98 -9.31
C VAL A 145 -5.92 19.79 -8.28
N TYR A 146 -6.00 18.61 -7.65
CA TYR A 146 -7.06 18.28 -6.68
C TYR A 146 -6.67 17.24 -5.62
N GLY A 147 -5.62 16.46 -5.82
CA GLY A 147 -5.32 15.31 -4.97
C GLY A 147 -4.96 15.71 -3.55
N TYR A 148 -4.15 16.77 -3.39
CA TYR A 148 -3.83 17.33 -2.07
C TYR A 148 -5.10 17.76 -1.33
N SER A 149 -6.01 18.41 -2.03
CA SER A 149 -7.29 18.85 -1.45
C SER A 149 -8.14 17.66 -1.00
N LEU A 150 -8.31 16.63 -1.86
CA LEU A 150 -9.06 15.44 -1.49
C LEU A 150 -8.46 14.68 -0.30
N ALA A 151 -7.15 14.81 -0.09
CA ALA A 151 -6.44 14.14 1.01
C ALA A 151 -6.42 14.96 2.31
N PHE A 152 -6.32 16.29 2.24
CA PHE A 152 -6.01 17.14 3.41
C PHE A 152 -6.94 18.34 3.63
N ASP A 153 -7.98 18.50 2.82
CA ASP A 153 -9.04 19.48 3.13
C ASP A 153 -9.93 18.94 4.24
N THR A 154 -9.81 19.52 5.43
CA THR A 154 -10.53 19.12 6.64
C THR A 154 -11.85 19.86 6.84
N ALA A 155 -12.25 20.72 5.89
CA ALA A 155 -13.48 21.50 6.00
C ALA A 155 -14.71 20.58 6.10
N GLY A 156 -15.50 20.79 7.16
CA GLY A 156 -16.71 19.99 7.43
C GLY A 156 -16.47 18.64 8.08
N MET A 157 -15.21 18.32 8.47
CA MET A 157 -14.93 17.22 9.39
C MET A 157 -15.35 17.59 10.80
N GLU A 158 -15.80 16.59 11.55
CA GLU A 158 -16.19 16.73 12.96
C GLU A 158 -15.86 15.41 13.68
N ALA A 159 -15.09 15.49 14.77
CA ALA A 159 -14.66 14.31 15.53
C ALA A 159 -15.85 13.48 16.02
N GLY A 160 -15.81 12.18 15.74
CA GLY A 160 -16.87 11.24 16.11
C GLY A 160 -18.10 11.27 15.19
N VAL A 161 -18.17 12.13 14.18
CA VAL A 161 -19.30 12.25 13.26
C VAL A 161 -18.99 11.66 11.89
N LEU A 162 -19.68 10.59 11.53
CA LEU A 162 -19.56 10.00 10.19
C LEU A 162 -20.34 10.81 9.16
N ASN A 163 -19.63 11.51 8.29
CA ASN A 163 -20.17 12.22 7.14
C ASN A 163 -19.29 12.02 5.90
N LEU A 164 -19.61 12.68 4.78
CA LEU A 164 -18.77 12.54 3.57
C LEU A 164 -17.35 13.08 3.79
N ASN A 165 -17.24 14.18 4.57
CA ASN A 165 -15.96 14.82 4.83
C ASN A 165 -15.07 14.01 5.79
N SER A 166 -15.59 13.01 6.50
CA SER A 166 -14.77 12.05 7.26
C SER A 166 -14.14 10.97 6.36
N ILE A 167 -14.54 10.88 5.09
CA ILE A 167 -14.08 9.88 4.11
C ILE A 167 -13.18 10.49 3.04
N VAL A 168 -13.47 11.71 2.61
CA VAL A 168 -12.74 12.42 1.55
C VAL A 168 -12.85 13.91 1.74
N GLY A 169 -11.73 14.63 1.56
CA GLY A 169 -11.68 16.08 1.62
C GLY A 169 -12.43 16.76 0.47
N GLY A 170 -12.72 18.03 0.64
CA GLY A 170 -13.32 18.90 -0.37
C GLY A 170 -12.32 19.35 -1.43
N LEU A 171 -12.64 20.50 -2.07
CA LEU A 171 -11.80 21.10 -3.11
C LEU A 171 -11.30 22.50 -2.71
N ASN A 172 -11.31 22.86 -1.43
CA ASN A 172 -10.88 24.18 -0.97
C ASN A 172 -9.38 24.40 -1.15
N LEU A 173 -8.58 23.34 -1.15
CA LEU A 173 -7.13 23.36 -1.35
C LEU A 173 -6.70 23.03 -2.79
N ALA A 174 -7.66 23.00 -3.72
CA ALA A 174 -7.39 22.64 -5.11
C ALA A 174 -6.41 23.62 -5.76
N MET A 175 -5.61 23.15 -6.71
CA MET A 175 -4.54 23.89 -7.39
C MET A 175 -3.40 24.37 -6.48
N LEU A 176 -3.40 23.98 -5.18
CA LEU A 176 -2.48 24.49 -4.15
C LEU A 176 -2.47 26.02 -4.06
N SER A 177 -3.58 26.66 -4.46
CA SER A 177 -3.68 28.11 -4.62
C SER A 177 -3.68 28.89 -3.29
N HIS A 178 -3.88 28.20 -2.17
CA HIS A 178 -3.81 28.75 -0.82
C HIS A 178 -2.38 28.78 -0.25
N ILE A 179 -1.42 28.05 -0.87
CA ILE A 179 -0.04 27.98 -0.38
C ILE A 179 0.70 29.26 -0.73
N GLU A 180 1.06 30.00 0.29
CA GLU A 180 1.94 31.16 0.22
C GLU A 180 3.37 30.78 0.62
N ILE A 181 4.33 31.68 0.47
CA ILE A 181 5.76 31.40 0.75
C ILE A 181 6.02 31.10 2.24
N ASP A 182 5.18 31.62 3.11
CA ASP A 182 5.23 31.50 4.56
C ASP A 182 4.14 30.60 5.15
N SER A 183 3.32 29.93 4.31
CA SER A 183 2.37 28.92 4.78
C SER A 183 3.10 27.76 5.45
N LEU A 184 2.66 27.40 6.66
CA LEU A 184 3.25 26.31 7.46
C LEU A 184 2.25 25.18 7.73
N ILE A 185 2.75 23.95 7.74
CA ILE A 185 2.14 22.80 8.39
C ILE A 185 3.09 22.35 9.50
N PHE A 186 2.64 22.40 10.75
CA PHE A 186 3.51 22.25 11.92
C PHE A 186 4.67 23.28 11.87
N THR A 187 5.91 22.84 11.81
CA THR A 187 7.13 23.64 11.80
C THR A 187 7.78 23.76 10.42
N VAL A 188 7.15 23.20 9.37
CA VAL A 188 7.73 23.12 8.02
C VAL A 188 6.89 23.88 7.00
N PRO A 189 7.49 24.42 5.92
CA PRO A 189 6.71 25.03 4.84
C PRO A 189 5.69 24.04 4.27
N GLU A 190 4.44 24.48 4.10
CA GLU A 190 3.37 23.65 3.54
C GLU A 190 3.72 23.17 2.12
N SER A 191 4.45 23.94 1.35
CA SER A 191 4.96 23.54 0.03
C SER A 191 5.86 22.28 0.11
N VAL A 192 6.65 22.13 1.17
CA VAL A 192 7.48 20.94 1.41
C VAL A 192 6.60 19.76 1.85
N PHE A 193 5.67 19.99 2.77
CA PHE A 193 4.71 18.96 3.20
C PHE A 193 3.88 18.44 2.03
N ALA A 194 3.29 19.34 1.23
CA ALA A 194 2.49 18.95 0.07
C ALA A 194 3.31 18.14 -0.94
N THR A 195 4.57 18.50 -1.18
CA THR A 195 5.46 17.76 -2.08
C THR A 195 5.80 16.39 -1.49
N PHE A 196 6.11 16.31 -0.19
CA PHE A 196 6.38 15.05 0.51
C PHE A 196 5.21 14.07 0.40
N GLN A 197 4.00 14.51 0.73
CA GLN A 197 2.79 13.68 0.64
C GLN A 197 2.47 13.28 -0.82
N GLY A 198 2.77 14.15 -1.78
CA GLY A 198 2.65 13.82 -3.21
C GLY A 198 3.54 12.65 -3.63
N THR A 199 4.73 12.51 -3.03
CA THR A 199 5.62 11.36 -3.32
C THR A 199 5.05 10.03 -2.84
N PHE A 200 4.24 10.01 -1.78
CA PHE A 200 3.50 8.83 -1.32
C PHE A 200 2.38 8.43 -2.27
N ALA A 201 1.64 9.41 -2.81
CA ALA A 201 0.64 9.17 -3.85
C ALA A 201 1.26 8.53 -5.10
N ILE A 202 2.42 9.02 -5.51
CA ILE A 202 3.18 8.52 -6.66
C ILE A 202 3.58 7.06 -6.44
N ILE A 203 4.31 6.77 -5.36
CA ILE A 203 4.84 5.43 -5.14
C ILE A 203 3.73 4.41 -4.91
N THR A 204 2.67 4.76 -4.19
CA THR A 204 1.55 3.85 -3.92
C THR A 204 0.89 3.38 -5.20
N THR A 205 0.62 4.30 -6.13
CA THR A 205 0.06 3.98 -7.44
C THR A 205 1.04 3.14 -8.28
N ALA A 206 2.34 3.47 -8.25
CA ALA A 206 3.38 2.75 -8.99
C ALA A 206 3.60 1.31 -8.48
N LEU A 207 3.42 1.05 -7.18
CA LEU A 207 3.55 -0.31 -6.63
C LEU A 207 2.63 -1.32 -7.30
N ILE A 208 1.42 -0.91 -7.72
CA ILE A 208 0.42 -1.81 -8.31
C ILE A 208 0.90 -2.40 -9.63
N VAL A 209 1.76 -1.68 -10.37
CA VAL A 209 2.32 -2.09 -11.67
C VAL A 209 2.93 -3.49 -11.61
N GLY A 210 3.64 -3.81 -10.53
CA GLY A 210 4.27 -5.11 -10.36
C GLY A 210 3.33 -6.30 -10.47
N ALA A 211 2.06 -6.14 -10.10
CA ALA A 211 1.09 -7.23 -10.11
C ALA A 211 0.62 -7.63 -11.53
N PHE A 212 0.55 -6.69 -12.44
CA PHE A 212 0.07 -6.91 -13.81
C PHE A 212 1.11 -6.62 -14.89
N ALA A 213 2.36 -6.44 -14.51
CA ALA A 213 3.47 -6.27 -15.44
C ALA A 213 3.41 -7.29 -16.58
N GLU A 214 3.86 -6.87 -17.77
CA GLU A 214 3.95 -7.67 -19.02
C GLU A 214 2.63 -7.92 -19.75
N ARG A 215 1.46 -7.41 -19.31
CA ARG A 215 0.18 -7.74 -19.98
C ARG A 215 -0.89 -6.64 -20.02
N MET A 216 -0.71 -5.51 -19.33
CA MET A 216 -1.68 -4.41 -19.35
C MET A 216 -1.35 -3.41 -20.45
N LYS A 217 -2.39 -2.90 -21.13
CA LYS A 217 -2.24 -1.80 -22.10
C LYS A 217 -1.76 -0.53 -21.38
N PHE A 218 -0.86 0.22 -21.99
CA PHE A 218 -0.35 1.46 -21.42
C PHE A 218 -1.46 2.51 -21.24
N SER A 219 -2.37 2.65 -22.22
CA SER A 219 -3.53 3.55 -22.08
C SER A 219 -4.46 3.16 -20.94
N ALA A 220 -4.70 1.86 -20.73
CA ALA A 220 -5.50 1.37 -19.64
C ALA A 220 -4.83 1.63 -18.27
N LEU A 221 -3.51 1.50 -18.22
CA LEU A 221 -2.71 1.84 -17.02
C LEU A 221 -2.88 3.32 -16.66
N MET A 222 -2.78 4.23 -17.62
CA MET A 222 -2.88 5.68 -17.36
C MET A 222 -4.26 6.05 -16.81
N VAL A 223 -5.33 5.53 -17.42
CA VAL A 223 -6.71 5.74 -16.95
C VAL A 223 -6.93 5.09 -15.57
N PHE A 224 -6.42 3.87 -15.38
CA PHE A 224 -6.49 3.17 -14.10
C PHE A 224 -5.80 3.97 -13.00
N SER A 225 -4.58 4.43 -13.24
CA SER A 225 -3.79 5.20 -12.27
C SER A 225 -4.51 6.48 -11.83
N ALA A 226 -5.09 7.24 -12.79
CA ALA A 226 -5.84 8.45 -12.49
C ALA A 226 -7.10 8.16 -11.66
N LEU A 227 -7.91 7.19 -12.06
CA LEU A 227 -9.15 6.85 -11.36
C LEU A 227 -8.87 6.21 -10.00
N TRP A 228 -7.89 5.30 -9.91
CA TRP A 228 -7.55 4.64 -8.65
C TRP A 228 -6.95 5.61 -7.63
N PHE A 229 -6.06 6.50 -8.08
CA PHE A 229 -5.54 7.58 -7.25
C PHE A 229 -6.68 8.45 -6.68
N THR A 230 -7.64 8.86 -7.52
CA THR A 230 -8.73 9.76 -7.14
C THR A 230 -9.76 9.09 -6.21
N ILE A 231 -10.15 7.85 -6.53
CA ILE A 231 -11.29 7.17 -5.89
C ILE A 231 -10.86 6.30 -4.71
N VAL A 232 -9.60 5.83 -4.71
CA VAL A 232 -9.12 4.89 -3.68
C VAL A 232 -8.02 5.51 -2.83
N TYR A 233 -6.94 6.01 -3.45
CA TYR A 233 -5.78 6.50 -2.70
C TYR A 233 -6.09 7.76 -1.90
N ALA A 234 -6.60 8.81 -2.54
CA ALA A 234 -6.84 10.10 -1.89
C ALA A 234 -7.85 9.96 -0.72
N PRO A 235 -9.00 9.25 -0.86
CA PRO A 235 -9.88 8.99 0.29
C PRO A 235 -9.21 8.15 1.39
N MET A 236 -8.40 7.14 1.05
CA MET A 236 -7.71 6.34 2.07
C MET A 236 -6.70 7.19 2.85
N THR A 237 -5.96 8.07 2.16
CA THR A 237 -5.04 9.04 2.79
C THR A 237 -5.80 9.97 3.74
N HIS A 238 -6.92 10.51 3.28
CA HIS A 238 -7.79 11.38 4.08
C HIS A 238 -8.27 10.69 5.36
N MET A 239 -8.87 9.51 5.23
CA MET A 239 -9.41 8.76 6.37
C MET A 239 -8.38 8.43 7.44
N VAL A 240 -7.08 8.32 7.08
CA VAL A 240 -6.02 7.88 8.01
C VAL A 240 -5.18 9.05 8.52
N TRP A 241 -4.93 10.09 7.72
CA TRP A 241 -3.90 11.09 8.02
C TRP A 241 -4.39 12.54 8.13
N SER A 242 -5.66 12.83 7.86
CA SER A 242 -6.13 14.22 7.91
C SER A 242 -6.54 14.72 9.30
N GLY A 243 -6.39 13.90 10.34
CA GLY A 243 -6.61 14.31 11.72
C GLY A 243 -8.04 14.08 12.22
N ASP A 244 -8.42 14.79 13.28
CA ASP A 244 -9.69 14.63 13.98
C ASP A 244 -10.89 14.81 13.05
N GLY A 245 -11.84 13.88 13.14
CA GLY A 245 -13.00 13.79 12.26
C GLY A 245 -12.80 12.88 11.04
N ALA A 246 -11.57 12.44 10.75
CA ALA A 246 -11.32 11.44 9.70
C ALA A 246 -11.65 10.02 10.20
N LEU A 247 -12.30 9.22 9.36
CA LEU A 247 -12.90 7.96 9.77
C LEU A 247 -11.96 6.98 10.49
N LEU A 248 -10.79 6.69 9.94
CA LEU A 248 -9.86 5.72 10.53
C LEU A 248 -9.00 6.36 11.64
N TRP A 249 -8.76 7.65 11.55
CA TRP A 249 -8.11 8.42 12.61
C TRP A 249 -8.96 8.38 13.88
N ASP A 250 -10.25 8.69 13.80
CA ASP A 250 -11.19 8.63 14.93
C ASP A 250 -11.37 7.22 15.51
N TRP A 251 -11.07 6.18 14.72
CA TRP A 251 -11.00 4.83 15.27
C TRP A 251 -9.76 4.58 16.13
N GLY A 252 -8.81 5.48 16.13
CA GLY A 252 -7.52 5.32 16.82
C GLY A 252 -6.52 4.41 16.08
N VAL A 253 -6.60 4.36 14.75
CA VAL A 253 -5.70 3.56 13.92
C VAL A 253 -4.28 4.13 13.99
N LEU A 254 -3.31 3.28 14.29
CA LEU A 254 -1.90 3.61 14.22
C LEU A 254 -1.35 3.19 12.84
N ASP A 255 -1.10 4.18 11.99
CA ASP A 255 -0.48 3.98 10.68
C ASP A 255 0.47 5.15 10.37
N PHE A 256 1.67 5.07 10.94
CA PHE A 256 2.62 6.18 10.96
C PHE A 256 3.07 6.62 9.58
N ALA A 257 3.35 5.67 8.69
CA ALA A 257 3.89 5.97 7.38
C ALA A 257 3.21 5.22 6.21
N GLY A 258 2.09 4.51 6.42
CA GLY A 258 1.30 3.97 5.31
C GLY A 258 1.21 2.46 5.21
N GLY A 259 1.10 1.76 6.34
CA GLY A 259 0.78 0.32 6.33
C GLY A 259 -0.54 0.02 5.65
N THR A 260 -1.59 0.78 5.98
CA THR A 260 -2.92 0.73 5.34
C THR A 260 -2.94 1.59 4.08
N VAL A 261 -2.54 2.86 4.18
CA VAL A 261 -2.64 3.85 3.09
C VAL A 261 -1.86 3.43 1.86
N VAL A 262 -0.65 2.89 2.04
CA VAL A 262 0.24 2.53 0.94
C VAL A 262 0.22 1.03 0.68
N HIS A 263 0.62 0.21 1.67
CA HIS A 263 1.01 -1.18 1.37
C HIS A 263 -0.18 -2.13 1.26
N ILE A 264 -1.10 -2.14 2.21
CA ILE A 264 -2.32 -2.97 2.09
C ILE A 264 -3.12 -2.50 0.88
N ASN A 265 -3.26 -1.19 0.72
CA ASN A 265 -3.99 -0.56 -0.36
C ASN A 265 -3.44 -0.99 -1.75
N ALA A 266 -2.14 -0.73 -2.02
CA ALA A 266 -1.52 -1.14 -3.28
C ALA A 266 -1.50 -2.67 -3.48
N GLY A 267 -1.23 -3.44 -2.41
CA GLY A 267 -1.15 -4.89 -2.49
C GLY A 267 -2.49 -5.56 -2.80
N ILE A 268 -3.60 -5.07 -2.23
CA ILE A 268 -4.95 -5.54 -2.54
C ILE A 268 -5.37 -5.12 -3.95
N ALA A 269 -5.08 -3.87 -4.35
CA ALA A 269 -5.31 -3.41 -5.72
C ALA A 269 -4.56 -4.28 -6.73
N GLY A 270 -3.31 -4.63 -6.44
CA GLY A 270 -2.49 -5.53 -7.24
C GLY A 270 -3.09 -6.93 -7.38
N LEU A 271 -3.57 -7.52 -6.27
CA LEU A 271 -4.24 -8.81 -6.31
C LEU A 271 -5.50 -8.77 -7.20
N VAL A 272 -6.36 -7.78 -7.02
CA VAL A 272 -7.57 -7.61 -7.82
C VAL A 272 -7.24 -7.42 -9.30
N ALA A 273 -6.24 -6.59 -9.61
CA ALA A 273 -5.78 -6.38 -10.98
C ALA A 273 -5.22 -7.67 -11.60
N ALA A 274 -4.42 -8.44 -10.86
CA ALA A 274 -3.90 -9.72 -11.33
C ALA A 274 -5.03 -10.74 -11.62
N LEU A 275 -6.09 -10.75 -10.81
CA LEU A 275 -7.26 -11.62 -11.00
C LEU A 275 -8.11 -11.19 -12.20
N VAL A 276 -8.34 -9.89 -12.38
CA VAL A 276 -9.19 -9.35 -13.47
C VAL A 276 -8.51 -9.48 -14.82
N LEU A 277 -7.22 -9.14 -14.92
CA LEU A 277 -6.45 -9.30 -16.16
C LEU A 277 -6.19 -10.77 -16.52
N GLY A 278 -6.18 -11.65 -15.53
CA GLY A 278 -5.90 -13.07 -15.73
C GLY A 278 -4.40 -13.35 -15.87
N LYS A 279 -4.08 -14.62 -16.17
CA LYS A 279 -2.70 -15.12 -16.23
C LYS A 279 -1.97 -14.67 -17.49
N ARG A 280 -0.63 -14.44 -17.38
CA ARG A 280 0.26 -14.24 -18.53
C ARG A 280 0.24 -15.46 -19.44
N HIS A 281 0.47 -15.24 -20.71
CA HIS A 281 0.56 -16.32 -21.68
C HIS A 281 1.68 -17.30 -21.29
N GLY A 282 1.33 -18.58 -21.14
CA GLY A 282 2.24 -19.63 -20.72
C GLY A 282 2.32 -19.87 -19.20
N TYR A 283 1.79 -18.99 -18.35
CA TYR A 283 1.80 -19.20 -16.90
C TYR A 283 0.80 -20.30 -16.47
N PRO A 284 1.17 -21.23 -15.56
CA PRO A 284 2.45 -21.40 -14.86
C PRO A 284 3.43 -22.34 -15.57
N GLY A 285 3.12 -22.80 -16.78
CA GLY A 285 3.89 -23.87 -17.47
C GLY A 285 5.22 -23.38 -18.06
N THR A 286 5.30 -22.11 -18.46
CA THR A 286 6.52 -21.52 -19.02
C THR A 286 7.27 -20.77 -17.92
N PRO A 287 8.56 -21.06 -17.67
CA PRO A 287 9.37 -20.29 -16.75
C PRO A 287 9.50 -18.83 -17.21
N MET A 288 9.37 -17.91 -16.26
CA MET A 288 9.50 -16.45 -16.48
C MET A 288 10.52 -15.87 -15.48
N PRO A 289 11.81 -16.25 -15.60
CA PRO A 289 12.84 -15.78 -14.69
C PRO A 289 13.09 -14.28 -14.86
N PRO A 290 13.53 -13.59 -13.78
CA PRO A 290 14.07 -12.23 -13.86
C PRO A 290 15.19 -12.16 -14.89
N HIS A 291 15.21 -11.10 -15.73
CA HIS A 291 16.26 -10.98 -16.74
C HIS A 291 17.56 -10.39 -16.20
N ASN A 292 17.46 -9.54 -15.15
CA ASN A 292 18.63 -8.83 -14.63
C ASN A 292 18.56 -8.63 -13.11
N LEU A 293 19.05 -9.61 -12.35
CA LEU A 293 19.07 -9.53 -10.88
C LEU A 293 19.96 -8.41 -10.34
N THR A 294 20.97 -7.94 -11.11
CA THR A 294 21.80 -6.80 -10.70
C THR A 294 20.97 -5.53 -10.64
N LEU A 295 20.11 -5.26 -11.63
CA LEU A 295 19.17 -4.13 -11.59
C LEU A 295 18.19 -4.28 -10.42
N THR A 296 17.70 -5.49 -10.18
CA THR A 296 16.82 -5.78 -9.04
C THR A 296 17.49 -5.45 -7.70
N VAL A 297 18.75 -5.84 -7.50
CA VAL A 297 19.50 -5.54 -6.27
C VAL A 297 19.75 -4.04 -6.12
N ILE A 298 20.14 -3.36 -7.20
CA ILE A 298 20.36 -1.91 -7.19
C ILE A 298 19.05 -1.19 -6.81
N GLY A 299 17.93 -1.53 -7.46
CA GLY A 299 16.63 -0.97 -7.16
C GLY A 299 16.18 -1.22 -5.72
N ALA A 300 16.33 -2.46 -5.22
CA ALA A 300 16.03 -2.79 -3.82
C ALA A 300 16.90 -2.00 -2.81
N SER A 301 18.18 -1.79 -3.14
CA SER A 301 19.07 -0.98 -2.30
C SER A 301 18.63 0.48 -2.27
N MET A 302 18.20 1.02 -3.40
CA MET A 302 17.63 2.37 -3.49
C MET A 302 16.32 2.50 -2.72
N LEU A 303 15.47 1.47 -2.76
CA LEU A 303 14.26 1.40 -1.93
C LEU A 303 14.62 1.42 -0.44
N TRP A 304 15.61 0.64 0.00
CA TRP A 304 16.04 0.63 1.41
C TRP A 304 16.52 1.99 1.88
N VAL A 305 17.43 2.61 1.14
CA VAL A 305 17.96 3.95 1.50
C VAL A 305 16.85 5.00 1.49
N GLY A 306 15.99 5.00 0.47
CA GLY A 306 14.86 5.93 0.37
C GLY A 306 13.83 5.76 1.48
N TRP A 307 13.72 4.55 2.05
CA TRP A 307 12.78 4.28 3.13
C TRP A 307 13.12 4.97 4.46
N PHE A 308 14.33 5.43 4.63
CA PHE A 308 14.65 6.33 5.75
C PHE A 308 13.91 7.66 5.61
N GLY A 309 13.84 8.21 4.39
CA GLY A 309 12.98 9.37 4.11
C GLY A 309 11.49 9.03 4.25
N PHE A 310 11.08 7.85 3.80
CA PHE A 310 9.70 7.41 3.88
C PHE A 310 9.20 7.32 5.34
N ASN A 311 9.88 6.54 6.19
CA ASN A 311 9.48 6.32 7.57
C ASN A 311 9.88 7.45 8.50
N ALA A 312 11.16 7.86 8.53
CA ALA A 312 11.59 8.91 9.44
C ALA A 312 11.12 10.31 8.99
N GLY A 313 10.90 10.53 7.68
CA GLY A 313 10.26 11.74 7.17
C GLY A 313 8.79 11.87 7.59
N SER A 314 8.09 10.77 7.87
CA SER A 314 6.70 10.80 8.36
C SER A 314 6.55 11.38 9.77
N ALA A 315 7.65 11.62 10.49
CA ALA A 315 7.64 12.43 11.71
C ALA A 315 7.40 13.93 11.45
N VAL A 316 7.54 14.38 10.21
CA VAL A 316 7.43 15.78 9.76
C VAL A 316 8.32 16.74 10.58
N ALA A 317 9.34 16.21 11.25
CA ALA A 317 10.30 16.94 12.08
C ALA A 317 11.62 16.16 12.23
N ALA A 318 12.74 16.88 12.48
CA ALA A 318 14.04 16.30 12.77
C ALA A 318 14.21 16.05 14.28
N ASN A 319 13.37 15.20 14.83
CA ASN A 319 13.25 14.96 16.27
C ASN A 319 13.57 13.50 16.68
N GLY A 320 13.36 13.18 17.95
CA GLY A 320 13.58 11.83 18.52
C GLY A 320 12.75 10.75 17.83
N THR A 321 11.52 11.06 17.39
CA THR A 321 10.64 10.15 16.66
C THR A 321 11.23 9.83 15.29
N ALA A 322 11.72 10.82 14.54
CA ALA A 322 12.42 10.59 13.28
C ALA A 322 13.65 9.69 13.46
N GLY A 323 14.46 9.97 14.49
CA GLY A 323 15.63 9.15 14.82
C GLY A 323 15.29 7.71 15.16
N MET A 324 14.23 7.49 15.95
CA MET A 324 13.76 6.14 16.28
C MET A 324 13.16 5.45 15.05
N ALA A 325 12.35 6.12 14.25
CA ALA A 325 11.79 5.58 13.01
C ALA A 325 12.90 5.11 12.04
N MET A 326 13.99 5.86 11.92
CA MET A 326 15.18 5.45 11.17
C MET A 326 15.80 4.16 11.73
N LEU A 327 16.01 4.09 13.05
CA LEU A 327 16.63 2.93 13.73
C LEU A 327 15.78 1.67 13.55
N VAL A 328 14.48 1.75 13.83
CA VAL A 328 13.58 0.58 13.74
C VAL A 328 13.38 0.12 12.29
N THR A 329 13.41 1.04 11.33
CA THR A 329 13.40 0.71 9.89
C THR A 329 14.63 -0.13 9.51
N GLN A 330 15.82 0.28 9.94
CA GLN A 330 17.06 -0.48 9.72
C GLN A 330 16.99 -1.87 10.32
N ILE A 331 16.55 -1.99 11.58
CA ILE A 331 16.48 -3.28 12.30
C ILE A 331 15.48 -4.23 11.64
N ALA A 332 14.26 -3.77 11.38
CA ALA A 332 13.22 -4.61 10.80
C ALA A 332 13.59 -5.10 9.38
N THR A 333 14.19 -4.24 8.58
CA THR A 333 14.64 -4.59 7.24
C THR A 333 15.70 -5.69 7.28
N ALA A 334 16.72 -5.52 8.12
CA ALA A 334 17.78 -6.52 8.29
C ALA A 334 17.22 -7.85 8.83
N ALA A 335 16.32 -7.80 9.82
CA ALA A 335 15.69 -8.98 10.40
C ALA A 335 14.85 -9.75 9.37
N ALA A 336 14.09 -9.03 8.53
CA ALA A 336 13.26 -9.65 7.49
C ALA A 336 14.09 -10.26 6.36
N ALA A 337 15.16 -9.57 5.92
CA ALA A 337 16.10 -10.10 4.94
C ALA A 337 16.70 -11.44 5.42
N LEU A 338 17.15 -11.50 6.68
CA LEU A 338 17.65 -12.72 7.29
C LEU A 338 16.56 -13.77 7.47
N GLY A 339 15.35 -13.39 7.89
CA GLY A 339 14.22 -14.28 8.06
C GLY A 339 13.81 -14.97 6.76
N TRP A 340 13.68 -14.21 5.66
CA TRP A 340 13.40 -14.75 4.32
C TRP A 340 14.54 -15.66 3.85
N MET A 341 15.77 -15.19 3.92
CA MET A 341 16.95 -15.97 3.53
C MET A 341 17.01 -17.30 4.30
N LEU A 342 16.79 -17.28 5.61
CA LEU A 342 16.84 -18.48 6.46
C LEU A 342 15.76 -19.50 6.07
N ILE A 343 14.50 -19.07 5.91
CA ILE A 343 13.42 -19.99 5.56
C ILE A 343 13.58 -20.54 4.12
N GLU A 344 14.07 -19.72 3.20
CA GLU A 344 14.39 -20.17 1.84
C GLU A 344 15.52 -21.21 1.86
N TRP A 345 16.57 -20.96 2.64
CA TRP A 345 17.70 -21.90 2.78
C TRP A 345 17.27 -23.24 3.35
N ILE A 346 16.45 -23.23 4.40
CA ILE A 346 15.87 -24.45 5.00
C ILE A 346 15.00 -25.21 4.00
N ARG A 347 14.21 -24.49 3.19
CA ARG A 347 13.21 -25.12 2.30
C ARG A 347 13.78 -25.56 0.95
N HIS A 348 14.73 -24.82 0.40
CA HIS A 348 15.27 -25.01 -0.95
C HIS A 348 16.73 -25.43 -0.95
N GLY A 349 17.39 -25.51 0.21
CA GLY A 349 18.78 -25.91 0.36
C GLY A 349 19.81 -24.85 -0.01
N LYS A 350 19.39 -23.73 -0.61
CA LYS A 350 20.23 -22.58 -0.97
C LYS A 350 19.45 -21.28 -0.86
N PRO A 351 20.05 -20.21 -0.30
CA PRO A 351 19.47 -18.88 -0.35
C PRO A 351 19.67 -18.28 -1.75
N SER A 352 18.74 -17.40 -2.16
CA SER A 352 18.86 -16.66 -3.43
C SER A 352 19.04 -15.17 -3.19
N VAL A 353 19.67 -14.48 -4.16
CA VAL A 353 19.81 -13.02 -4.14
C VAL A 353 18.43 -12.35 -4.22
N LEU A 354 17.53 -12.87 -5.08
CA LEU A 354 16.16 -12.38 -5.15
C LEU A 354 15.43 -12.54 -3.81
N GLY A 355 15.62 -13.67 -3.12
CA GLY A 355 14.98 -13.95 -1.84
C GLY A 355 15.39 -12.96 -0.76
N ILE A 356 16.70 -12.70 -0.58
CA ILE A 356 17.17 -11.79 0.46
C ILE A 356 16.71 -10.34 0.21
N VAL A 357 16.71 -9.85 -1.04
CA VAL A 357 16.23 -8.49 -1.33
C VAL A 357 14.71 -8.38 -1.22
N SER A 358 13.95 -9.41 -1.59
CA SER A 358 12.50 -9.47 -1.36
C SER A 358 12.17 -9.47 0.14
N GLY A 359 12.97 -10.19 0.94
CA GLY A 359 12.88 -10.18 2.40
C GLY A 359 13.16 -8.78 2.98
N ALA A 360 14.16 -8.08 2.48
CA ALA A 360 14.45 -6.71 2.89
C ALA A 360 13.23 -5.79 2.63
N VAL A 361 12.66 -5.84 1.43
CA VAL A 361 11.45 -5.06 1.09
C VAL A 361 10.26 -5.45 1.99
N ALA A 362 10.06 -6.75 2.28
CA ALA A 362 9.02 -7.19 3.20
C ALA A 362 9.16 -6.60 4.62
N GLY A 363 10.41 -6.45 5.10
CA GLY A 363 10.70 -5.80 6.39
C GLY A 363 10.42 -4.31 6.38
N LEU A 364 10.82 -3.63 5.30
CA LEU A 364 10.51 -2.21 5.09
C LEU A 364 9.00 -1.95 5.10
N VAL A 365 8.24 -2.78 4.39
CA VAL A 365 6.78 -2.73 4.37
C VAL A 365 6.17 -2.94 5.75
N ALA A 366 6.60 -3.97 6.48
CA ALA A 366 5.96 -4.33 7.74
C ALA A 366 6.27 -3.36 8.88
N ILE A 367 7.45 -2.71 8.89
CA ILE A 367 7.77 -1.72 9.91
C ILE A 367 7.08 -0.37 9.65
N THR A 368 6.65 -0.10 8.41
CA THR A 368 6.08 1.19 8.02
C THR A 368 4.96 1.69 8.93
N PRO A 369 3.91 0.92 9.27
CA PRO A 369 2.87 1.40 10.19
C PRO A 369 3.35 1.59 11.63
N ALA A 370 4.38 0.86 12.05
CA ALA A 370 4.89 0.81 13.40
C ALA A 370 6.08 1.75 13.67
N SER A 371 6.67 2.33 12.62
CA SER A 371 7.97 3.01 12.71
C SER A 371 7.97 4.24 13.63
N GLY A 372 6.82 4.88 13.83
CA GLY A 372 6.65 5.98 14.77
C GLY A 372 6.25 5.58 16.18
N THR A 373 6.08 4.28 16.46
CA THR A 373 5.55 3.83 17.75
C THR A 373 6.26 2.61 18.36
N ALA A 374 6.82 1.73 17.53
CA ALA A 374 7.50 0.52 18.00
C ALA A 374 8.96 0.79 18.35
N GLY A 375 9.44 0.18 19.41
CA GLY A 375 10.86 0.19 19.78
C GLY A 375 11.69 -0.88 19.05
N PRO A 376 13.03 -0.90 19.27
CA PRO A 376 13.95 -1.81 18.56
C PRO A 376 13.63 -3.30 18.71
N GLY A 377 13.16 -3.74 19.89
CA GLY A 377 12.74 -5.12 20.13
C GLY A 377 11.52 -5.51 19.31
N GLY A 378 10.51 -4.63 19.22
CA GLY A 378 9.34 -4.79 18.37
C GLY A 378 9.72 -4.85 16.89
N ALA A 379 10.61 -3.96 16.44
CA ALA A 379 11.09 -3.92 15.07
C ALA A 379 11.78 -5.23 14.64
N LEU A 380 12.58 -5.83 15.53
CA LEU A 380 13.20 -7.14 15.26
C LEU A 380 12.16 -8.22 15.02
N VAL A 381 11.11 -8.29 15.86
CA VAL A 381 10.04 -9.29 15.74
C VAL A 381 9.19 -9.03 14.50
N ILE A 382 8.78 -7.78 14.26
CA ILE A 382 7.98 -7.38 13.08
C ILE A 382 8.71 -7.77 11.80
N GLY A 383 9.99 -7.39 11.68
CA GLY A 383 10.81 -7.70 10.52
C GLY A 383 10.96 -9.19 10.28
N PHE A 384 11.37 -9.95 11.31
CA PHE A 384 11.59 -11.39 11.18
C PHE A 384 10.30 -12.15 10.80
N ALA A 385 9.18 -11.82 11.46
CA ALA A 385 7.88 -12.39 11.16
C ALA A 385 7.44 -12.09 9.71
N SER A 386 7.62 -10.84 9.26
CA SER A 386 7.29 -10.43 7.90
C SER A 386 8.13 -11.18 6.85
N GLY A 387 9.45 -11.28 7.04
CA GLY A 387 10.31 -12.02 6.13
C GLY A 387 9.84 -13.46 5.90
N ILE A 388 9.43 -14.16 6.95
CA ILE A 388 8.93 -15.53 6.88
C ILE A 388 7.52 -15.60 6.24
N LEU A 389 6.59 -14.76 6.69
CA LEU A 389 5.20 -14.81 6.24
C LEU A 389 5.06 -14.38 4.78
N CYS A 390 5.78 -13.34 4.36
CA CYS A 390 5.81 -12.90 2.97
C CYS A 390 6.46 -13.93 2.04
N PHE A 391 7.52 -14.65 2.49
CA PHE A 391 8.05 -15.80 1.74
C PHE A 391 6.96 -16.85 1.46
N PHE A 392 6.16 -17.21 2.46
CA PHE A 392 5.09 -18.17 2.26
C PHE A 392 3.95 -17.61 1.39
N ALA A 393 3.66 -16.33 1.49
CA ALA A 393 2.66 -15.66 0.65
C ALA A 393 3.08 -15.65 -0.83
N ALA A 394 4.31 -15.24 -1.12
CA ALA A 394 4.84 -15.20 -2.49
C ALA A 394 5.03 -16.59 -3.11
N THR A 395 5.30 -17.63 -2.31
CA THR A 395 5.60 -18.96 -2.83
C THR A 395 4.42 -19.93 -2.73
N LYS A 396 3.87 -20.17 -1.54
CA LYS A 396 2.82 -21.18 -1.32
C LYS A 396 1.41 -20.64 -1.59
N LEU A 397 1.08 -19.49 -1.01
CA LEU A 397 -0.26 -18.91 -1.12
C LEU A 397 -0.58 -18.56 -2.57
N LYS A 398 0.34 -17.91 -3.28
CA LYS A 398 0.23 -17.60 -4.70
C LYS A 398 -0.07 -18.84 -5.54
N ARG A 399 0.67 -19.94 -5.32
CA ARG A 399 0.45 -21.20 -6.04
C ARG A 399 -0.86 -21.87 -5.66
N ALA A 400 -1.22 -21.90 -4.38
CA ALA A 400 -2.45 -22.53 -3.88
C ALA A 400 -3.69 -21.83 -4.41
N LEU A 401 -3.69 -20.50 -4.49
CA LEU A 401 -4.80 -19.71 -5.04
C LEU A 401 -4.74 -19.59 -6.56
N GLY A 402 -3.59 -19.86 -7.18
CA GLY A 402 -3.41 -19.96 -8.63
C GLY A 402 -3.54 -18.65 -9.39
N TYR A 403 -3.32 -17.49 -8.74
CA TYR A 403 -3.27 -16.19 -9.41
C TYR A 403 -1.86 -15.89 -9.94
N ASP A 404 -1.79 -15.02 -10.97
CA ASP A 404 -0.53 -14.57 -11.57
C ASP A 404 -0.27 -13.10 -11.22
N ASP A 405 0.21 -12.87 -10.02
CA ASP A 405 0.81 -11.62 -9.60
C ASP A 405 2.28 -11.65 -10.03
N SER A 406 2.63 -10.82 -11.03
CA SER A 406 3.90 -10.98 -11.75
C SER A 406 5.12 -10.82 -10.85
N LEU A 407 5.10 -9.85 -9.93
CA LEU A 407 6.25 -9.47 -9.09
C LEU A 407 5.94 -9.54 -7.59
N ASP A 408 4.97 -10.39 -7.19
CA ASP A 408 4.61 -10.69 -5.81
C ASP A 408 4.14 -9.48 -4.97
N VAL A 409 3.47 -8.50 -5.61
CA VAL A 409 2.98 -7.27 -4.96
C VAL A 409 2.04 -7.59 -3.80
N PHE A 410 1.08 -8.51 -3.99
CA PHE A 410 0.19 -8.94 -2.91
C PHE A 410 0.96 -9.63 -1.78
N GLY A 411 1.86 -10.55 -2.13
CA GLY A 411 2.61 -11.33 -1.16
C GLY A 411 3.55 -10.51 -0.29
N VAL A 412 4.10 -9.42 -0.82
CA VAL A 412 5.04 -8.53 -0.12
C VAL A 412 4.30 -7.35 0.51
N HIS A 413 3.49 -6.61 -0.27
CA HIS A 413 2.89 -5.35 0.23
C HIS A 413 1.60 -5.59 1.02
N ALA A 414 0.62 -6.39 0.53
CA ALA A 414 -0.59 -6.63 1.31
C ALA A 414 -0.29 -7.47 2.55
N VAL A 415 0.38 -8.62 2.39
CA VAL A 415 0.66 -9.51 3.53
C VAL A 415 1.64 -8.85 4.51
N GLY A 416 2.71 -8.22 4.03
CA GLY A 416 3.65 -7.48 4.87
C GLY A 416 2.99 -6.32 5.62
N GLY A 417 2.15 -5.53 4.94
CA GLY A 417 1.38 -4.44 5.54
C GLY A 417 0.38 -4.93 6.59
N ILE A 418 -0.32 -6.05 6.34
CA ILE A 418 -1.23 -6.68 7.33
C ILE A 418 -0.45 -7.13 8.56
N VAL A 419 0.67 -7.83 8.38
CA VAL A 419 1.54 -8.27 9.49
C VAL A 419 2.01 -7.05 10.28
N GLY A 420 2.49 -6.02 9.58
CA GLY A 420 2.94 -4.76 10.19
C GLY A 420 1.84 -4.07 10.99
N ALA A 421 0.68 -3.82 10.38
CA ALA A 421 -0.44 -3.14 11.01
C ALA A 421 -0.92 -3.88 12.28
N ILE A 422 -1.08 -5.20 12.23
CA ILE A 422 -1.49 -5.99 13.41
C ILE A 422 -0.44 -5.93 14.51
N LEU A 423 0.84 -6.09 14.16
CA LEU A 423 1.93 -6.06 15.15
C LEU A 423 2.23 -4.63 15.67
N THR A 424 1.84 -3.58 14.95
CA THR A 424 1.80 -2.21 15.48
C THR A 424 0.91 -2.15 16.72
N GLY A 425 -0.29 -2.77 16.67
CA GLY A 425 -1.18 -2.86 17.82
C GLY A 425 -0.60 -3.59 19.03
N VAL A 426 0.43 -4.42 18.83
CA VAL A 426 1.15 -5.12 19.90
C VAL A 426 2.32 -4.28 20.43
N PHE A 427 3.17 -3.79 19.50
CA PHE A 427 4.48 -3.22 19.88
C PHE A 427 4.48 -1.69 20.06
N ALA A 428 3.34 -1.02 19.91
CA ALA A 428 3.20 0.39 20.25
C ALA A 428 3.20 0.67 21.76
N PHE A 429 2.94 -0.34 22.59
CA PHE A 429 2.83 -0.19 24.04
C PHE A 429 4.19 -0.07 24.73
N PRO A 430 4.33 0.86 25.70
CA PRO A 430 5.57 1.02 26.51
C PRO A 430 6.00 -0.26 27.22
N ALA A 431 5.06 -1.10 27.67
CA ALA A 431 5.34 -2.38 28.32
C ALA A 431 6.15 -3.36 27.44
N LEU A 432 6.11 -3.18 26.10
CA LEU A 432 6.87 -3.97 25.13
C LEU A 432 7.98 -3.16 24.45
N GLY A 433 8.35 -2.02 25.04
CA GLY A 433 9.42 -1.14 24.58
C GLY A 433 8.98 -0.21 23.45
N GLY A 434 7.67 -0.07 23.19
CA GLY A 434 7.10 0.95 22.32
C GLY A 434 7.03 2.32 23.01
N PHE A 435 6.68 3.33 22.22
CA PHE A 435 6.56 4.73 22.69
C PHE A 435 5.32 5.42 22.09
N GLY A 436 4.35 4.63 21.62
CA GLY A 436 3.04 5.11 21.16
C GLY A 436 2.08 5.36 22.34
N ASP A 437 1.00 6.06 22.03
CA ASP A 437 -0.17 6.23 22.91
C ASP A 437 -1.40 5.53 22.26
N PRO A 438 -1.53 4.20 22.44
CA PRO A 438 -2.56 3.43 21.76
C PRO A 438 -3.97 3.72 22.30
N ALA A 439 -4.85 4.29 21.47
CA ALA A 439 -6.24 4.61 21.77
C ALA A 439 -7.07 3.41 22.25
N GLY A 440 -6.65 2.18 21.90
CA GLY A 440 -7.30 0.95 22.36
C GLY A 440 -7.15 0.63 23.85
N GLY A 441 -6.32 1.37 24.60
CA GLY A 441 -6.11 1.25 26.04
C GLY A 441 -5.41 -0.06 26.47
N THR A 442 -5.55 -1.13 25.71
CA THR A 442 -4.93 -2.45 25.92
C THR A 442 -4.38 -2.98 24.61
N ILE A 443 -3.41 -3.91 24.67
CA ILE A 443 -2.88 -4.60 23.46
C ILE A 443 -4.02 -5.23 22.66
N ALA A 444 -4.96 -5.91 23.30
CA ALA A 444 -6.08 -6.54 22.61
C ALA A 444 -7.01 -5.51 21.95
N GLY A 445 -7.27 -4.39 22.63
CA GLY A 445 -8.07 -3.29 22.09
C GLY A 445 -7.41 -2.66 20.87
N GLN A 446 -6.11 -2.35 20.95
CA GLN A 446 -5.39 -1.76 19.80
C GLN A 446 -5.24 -2.74 18.64
N VAL A 447 -4.97 -4.02 18.90
CA VAL A 447 -4.95 -5.06 17.86
C VAL A 447 -6.32 -5.17 17.18
N TRP A 448 -7.41 -5.03 17.92
CA TRP A 448 -8.75 -5.00 17.33
C TRP A 448 -8.98 -3.77 16.43
N ILE A 449 -8.55 -2.59 16.85
CA ILE A 449 -8.61 -1.37 16.03
C ILE A 449 -7.82 -1.56 14.73
N GLN A 450 -6.59 -2.07 14.83
CA GLN A 450 -5.76 -2.36 13.65
C GLN A 450 -6.40 -3.42 12.72
N ALA A 451 -6.94 -4.49 13.28
CA ALA A 451 -7.62 -5.53 12.51
C ALA A 451 -8.86 -4.98 11.78
N LYS A 452 -9.64 -4.13 12.45
CA LYS A 452 -10.81 -3.45 11.86
C LYS A 452 -10.37 -2.56 10.68
N SER A 453 -9.30 -1.78 10.82
CA SER A 453 -8.78 -0.93 9.73
C SER A 453 -8.24 -1.73 8.56
N VAL A 454 -7.48 -2.80 8.83
CA VAL A 454 -6.98 -3.74 7.80
C VAL A 454 -8.14 -4.30 6.98
N LEU A 455 -9.18 -4.75 7.66
CA LEU A 455 -10.33 -5.35 7.02
C LEU A 455 -11.13 -4.34 6.19
N PHE A 456 -11.33 -3.13 6.73
CA PHE A 456 -11.92 -2.02 6.00
C PHE A 456 -11.12 -1.72 4.72
N THR A 457 -9.80 -1.59 4.82
CA THR A 457 -8.93 -1.30 3.68
C THR A 457 -9.01 -2.40 2.61
N ILE A 458 -9.01 -3.68 3.01
CA ILE A 458 -9.15 -4.80 2.08
C ILE A 458 -10.46 -4.70 1.29
N VAL A 459 -11.58 -4.44 1.98
CA VAL A 459 -12.90 -4.37 1.34
C VAL A 459 -13.02 -3.12 0.47
N PHE A 460 -12.70 -1.96 1.02
CA PHE A 460 -12.77 -0.67 0.33
C PHE A 460 -11.95 -0.69 -0.97
N THR A 461 -10.68 -1.00 -0.84
CA THR A 461 -9.76 -1.06 -1.98
C THR A 461 -10.14 -2.16 -2.97
N GLY A 462 -10.45 -3.36 -2.46
CA GLY A 462 -10.78 -4.50 -3.30
C GLY A 462 -12.00 -4.26 -4.17
N VAL A 463 -13.07 -3.75 -3.59
CA VAL A 463 -14.33 -3.45 -4.31
C VAL A 463 -14.13 -2.33 -5.32
N LEU A 464 -13.56 -1.20 -4.90
CA LEU A 464 -13.39 -0.04 -5.79
C LEU A 464 -12.41 -0.34 -6.93
N THR A 465 -11.30 -1.03 -6.65
CA THR A 465 -10.36 -1.46 -7.70
C THR A 465 -11.03 -2.38 -8.72
N PHE A 466 -11.85 -3.33 -8.27
CA PHE A 466 -12.58 -4.22 -9.17
C PHE A 466 -13.54 -3.44 -10.07
N VAL A 467 -14.31 -2.52 -9.51
CA VAL A 467 -15.26 -1.68 -10.28
C VAL A 467 -14.53 -0.84 -11.30
N ILE A 468 -13.45 -0.14 -10.90
CA ILE A 468 -12.64 0.68 -11.79
C ILE A 468 -12.11 -0.16 -12.96
N LEU A 469 -11.51 -1.31 -12.69
CA LEU A 469 -10.97 -2.19 -13.72
C LEU A 469 -12.05 -2.71 -14.66
N LYS A 470 -13.24 -3.04 -14.15
CA LYS A 470 -14.36 -3.51 -15.00
C LYS A 470 -14.90 -2.41 -15.90
N ILE A 471 -14.93 -1.17 -15.42
CA ILE A 471 -15.33 -0.01 -16.27
C ILE A 471 -14.30 0.21 -17.38
N ILE A 472 -13.00 0.22 -17.04
CA ILE A 472 -11.94 0.41 -18.04
C ILE A 472 -11.95 -0.73 -19.06
N ASP A 473 -12.14 -1.97 -18.62
CA ASP A 473 -12.22 -3.13 -19.50
C ASP A 473 -13.37 -3.01 -20.52
N ALA A 474 -14.52 -2.53 -20.08
CA ALA A 474 -15.68 -2.33 -20.93
C ALA A 474 -15.50 -1.20 -21.96
N VAL A 475 -14.73 -0.15 -21.65
CA VAL A 475 -14.58 1.05 -22.50
C VAL A 475 -13.41 0.95 -23.47
N ILE A 476 -12.22 0.57 -22.99
CA ILE A 476 -10.98 0.55 -23.79
C ILE A 476 -10.27 -0.81 -23.79
N GLY A 477 -10.73 -1.75 -22.95
CA GLY A 477 -10.08 -3.03 -22.72
C GLY A 477 -8.79 -2.89 -21.93
N LEU A 478 -8.53 -3.83 -21.00
CA LEU A 478 -7.37 -3.78 -20.10
C LEU A 478 -6.11 -4.38 -20.69
N ARG A 479 -6.23 -5.49 -21.41
CA ARG A 479 -5.11 -6.35 -21.75
C ARG A 479 -4.65 -6.16 -23.19
N VAL A 480 -3.35 -6.26 -23.41
CA VAL A 480 -2.73 -6.35 -24.73
C VAL A 480 -3.13 -7.66 -25.44
N THR A 481 -2.92 -7.74 -26.76
CA THR A 481 -3.20 -8.98 -27.49
C THR A 481 -2.16 -10.07 -27.15
N PRO A 482 -2.46 -11.36 -27.36
CA PRO A 482 -1.50 -12.44 -27.16
C PRO A 482 -0.21 -12.28 -28.00
N GLU A 483 -0.31 -11.69 -29.18
CA GLU A 483 0.80 -11.40 -30.08
C GLU A 483 1.71 -10.34 -29.46
N GLN A 484 1.14 -9.21 -28.99
CA GLN A 484 1.87 -8.15 -28.31
C GLN A 484 2.54 -8.64 -27.00
N GLU A 485 1.87 -9.48 -26.23
CA GLU A 485 2.44 -10.09 -25.02
C GLU A 485 3.61 -11.03 -25.38
N SER A 486 3.52 -11.73 -26.52
CA SER A 486 4.57 -12.63 -27.01
C SER A 486 5.75 -11.87 -27.60
N GLU A 487 5.52 -10.77 -28.29
CA GLU A 487 6.53 -9.86 -28.81
C GLU A 487 7.30 -9.17 -27.68
N GLY A 488 6.60 -8.68 -26.68
CA GLY A 488 7.11 -7.88 -25.55
C GLY A 488 6.63 -6.44 -25.64
N LEU A 489 6.34 -5.86 -24.45
CA LEU A 489 5.68 -4.56 -24.38
C LEU A 489 6.62 -3.39 -24.70
N ASP A 490 7.93 -3.57 -24.62
CA ASP A 490 8.90 -2.53 -24.98
C ASP A 490 8.75 -2.19 -26.49
N LEU A 491 8.72 -3.21 -27.34
CA LEU A 491 8.53 -3.03 -28.76
C LEU A 491 7.05 -2.76 -29.11
N ALA A 492 6.12 -3.57 -28.59
CA ALA A 492 4.72 -3.53 -28.98
C ALA A 492 3.98 -2.24 -28.55
N LEU A 493 4.42 -1.55 -27.49
CA LEU A 493 3.77 -0.34 -26.97
C LEU A 493 4.61 0.93 -27.07
N HIS A 494 5.95 0.81 -27.18
CA HIS A 494 6.86 1.95 -27.12
C HIS A 494 7.81 2.05 -28.31
N ASP A 495 7.85 1.00 -29.18
CA ASP A 495 8.77 0.88 -30.33
C ASP A 495 10.24 1.05 -29.94
N GLU A 496 10.59 0.51 -28.76
CA GLU A 496 11.93 0.62 -28.16
C GLU A 496 12.47 -0.76 -27.77
N ARG A 497 13.79 -0.87 -27.62
CA ARG A 497 14.47 -2.07 -27.12
C ARG A 497 15.50 -1.69 -26.08
N ASP A 498 15.51 -2.43 -24.97
CA ASP A 498 16.43 -2.20 -23.85
C ASP A 498 17.89 -2.48 -24.23
N TYR A 499 18.16 -3.56 -24.98
CA TYR A 499 19.50 -3.94 -25.43
C TYR A 499 19.53 -4.08 -26.96
N ASN A 500 20.52 -3.44 -27.58
CA ASN A 500 20.82 -3.55 -29.02
C ASN A 500 21.74 -4.77 -29.27
N SER A 501 21.22 -5.97 -29.03
CA SER A 501 21.97 -7.25 -29.29
C SER A 501 21.41 -8.00 -30.48
#